data_8bebfc95c7409e102d8a83687ee970b2
#
_entry.id   8bebfc95c7409e102d8a83687ee970b2
#
_cell.length_a   1.000
_cell.length_b   1.000
_cell.length_c   1.000
_cell.angle_alpha   90.00
_cell.angle_beta   90.00
_cell.angle_gamma   90.00
#
_symmetry.space_group_name_H-M   'P 1'
#
loop_
_entity.id
_entity.type
_entity.pdbx_description
1 polymer ?
#
loop_
_entity_poly.entity_id
_entity_poly.type
_entity_poly.pdbx_seq_one_letter_code
_entity_poly.pdbx_strand_id
1 'polypeptide(L)'
;MFRRNFLKLTSLASLGLNSNSFINEISHYLTLSFDDGFKKSCYKTAKIFEDYGLKASMNIIASGHLESFTNESEWMPKKLLGDFYDWNNLKSRGHEIMPHSWEHLNLTKIPIENAKNNIDKCLEYFNNNLDNFSQSDSIFNYPYNSSNKEIDEYLLKKVKAVRTAGRLVLKNNLSNKIPNEKKNLRLGTWGYGPDKSDAFVEKSINRFLKSDGGWLILTLHGLDNEGWGPLSSNYLDKLLDRLIKVNYLKIKTIGDVLI
;
A
#
# COMPACT_ATOMS: atom_id res chain seq x y z
N MET A 1 -18.84 86.74 -5.13
CA MET A 1 -18.54 86.18 -6.44
C MET A 1 -17.82 84.85 -6.23
N PHE A 2 -18.53 83.72 -6.20
CA PHE A 2 -18.01 82.41 -5.80
C PHE A 2 -17.68 81.58 -7.07
N ARG A 3 -16.40 81.16 -7.20
CA ARG A 3 -15.96 80.20 -8.21
C ARG A 3 -16.05 78.79 -7.62
N ARG A 4 -16.89 77.96 -8.20
CA ARG A 4 -16.99 76.50 -7.92
C ARG A 4 -15.85 75.80 -8.69
N ASN A 5 -14.99 75.10 -7.98
CA ASN A 5 -14.01 74.16 -8.57
C ASN A 5 -14.70 72.78 -8.74
N PHE A 6 -14.69 72.30 -9.95
CA PHE A 6 -15.15 70.96 -10.31
C PHE A 6 -14.00 69.97 -10.14
N LEU A 7 -14.06 69.12 -9.18
CA LEU A 7 -13.17 67.98 -9.03
C LEU A 7 -13.63 66.85 -9.98
N LYS A 8 -12.80 66.51 -10.95
CA LYS A 8 -12.99 65.29 -11.78
C LYS A 8 -12.46 64.10 -10.96
N LEU A 9 -13.38 63.20 -10.58
CA LEU A 9 -13.05 61.88 -10.11
C LEU A 9 -12.62 61.01 -11.31
N THR A 10 -11.36 60.64 -11.35
CA THR A 10 -10.88 59.56 -12.21
C THR A 10 -11.06 58.23 -11.49
N SER A 11 -11.98 57.40 -11.98
CA SER A 11 -12.16 56.02 -11.53
C SER A 11 -10.98 55.16 -12.00
N LEU A 12 -10.10 54.75 -11.07
CA LEU A 12 -9.17 53.68 -11.30
C LEU A 12 -9.97 52.35 -11.36
N ALA A 13 -10.11 51.78 -12.53
CA ALA A 13 -10.54 50.40 -12.69
C ALA A 13 -9.42 49.50 -12.18
N SER A 14 -9.61 48.91 -11.00
CA SER A 14 -8.74 47.84 -10.51
C SER A 14 -9.00 46.59 -11.36
N LEU A 15 -8.08 46.29 -12.27
CA LEU A 15 -7.96 44.97 -12.89
C LEU A 15 -7.64 43.97 -11.77
N GLY A 16 -8.65 43.33 -11.25
CA GLY A 16 -8.50 42.15 -10.39
C GLY A 16 -7.88 41.03 -11.19
N LEU A 17 -6.58 40.84 -11.01
CA LEU A 17 -5.91 39.61 -11.42
C LEU A 17 -6.49 38.49 -10.56
N ASN A 18 -7.52 37.79 -11.08
CA ASN A 18 -7.92 36.49 -10.57
C ASN A 18 -6.73 35.53 -10.81
N SER A 19 -5.83 35.47 -9.85
CA SER A 19 -4.92 34.35 -9.72
C SER A 19 -5.76 33.14 -9.29
N ASN A 20 -6.38 32.45 -10.26
CA ASN A 20 -6.80 31.08 -10.07
C ASN A 20 -5.54 30.29 -9.80
N SER A 21 -5.17 30.18 -8.54
CA SER A 21 -4.26 29.12 -8.10
C SER A 21 -5.00 27.81 -8.42
N PHE A 22 -4.64 27.18 -9.52
CA PHE A 22 -5.00 25.79 -9.79
C PHE A 22 -4.38 24.98 -8.64
N ILE A 23 -5.15 24.79 -7.58
CA ILE A 23 -4.84 23.74 -6.60
C ILE A 23 -4.98 22.47 -7.41
N ASN A 24 -3.85 21.87 -7.80
CA ASN A 24 -3.85 20.57 -8.46
C ASN A 24 -4.50 19.59 -7.51
N GLU A 25 -5.74 19.22 -7.81
CA GLU A 25 -6.49 18.25 -7.02
C GLU A 25 -5.74 16.90 -7.06
N ILE A 26 -5.64 16.24 -5.92
CA ILE A 26 -5.00 14.94 -5.83
C ILE A 26 -5.86 13.93 -6.60
N SER A 27 -5.33 13.45 -7.70
CA SER A 27 -6.01 12.50 -8.58
C SER A 27 -5.36 11.11 -8.57
N HIS A 28 -4.13 11.00 -8.04
CA HIS A 28 -3.35 9.77 -8.05
C HIS A 28 -2.94 9.37 -6.62
N TYR A 29 -3.28 8.13 -6.24
CA TYR A 29 -2.77 7.49 -5.02
C TYR A 29 -1.86 6.33 -5.40
N LEU A 30 -0.71 6.23 -4.75
CA LEU A 30 0.23 5.13 -4.90
C LEU A 30 0.44 4.45 -3.56
N THR A 31 0.31 3.13 -3.53
CA THR A 31 0.74 2.30 -2.41
C THR A 31 1.82 1.33 -2.85
N LEU A 32 2.96 1.36 -2.16
CA LEU A 32 4.00 0.34 -2.24
C LEU A 32 3.79 -0.62 -1.07
N SER A 33 3.41 -1.86 -1.35
CA SER A 33 2.94 -2.85 -0.37
C SER A 33 3.93 -4.02 -0.33
N PHE A 34 4.66 -4.14 0.79
CA PHE A 34 5.75 -5.09 0.97
C PHE A 34 5.25 -6.34 1.68
N ASP A 35 5.38 -7.50 1.06
CA ASP A 35 4.88 -8.78 1.55
C ASP A 35 5.96 -9.58 2.30
N ASP A 36 5.54 -10.66 2.96
CA ASP A 36 6.27 -11.71 3.66
C ASP A 36 6.82 -11.33 5.04
N GLY A 37 7.27 -10.12 5.25
CA GLY A 37 7.81 -9.71 6.55
C GLY A 37 9.31 -10.04 6.71
N PHE A 38 10.14 -9.73 5.70
CA PHE A 38 11.60 -9.80 5.82
C PHE A 38 12.09 -8.73 6.78
N LYS A 39 12.57 -9.14 7.96
CA LYS A 39 12.92 -8.23 9.06
C LYS A 39 13.83 -7.09 8.62
N LYS A 40 14.98 -7.42 8.04
CA LYS A 40 16.00 -6.43 7.65
C LYS A 40 15.47 -5.49 6.55
N SER A 41 14.77 -6.04 5.55
CA SER A 41 14.15 -5.26 4.49
C SER A 41 13.03 -4.35 5.01
N CYS A 42 12.18 -4.81 5.94
CA CYS A 42 11.14 -4.00 6.54
C CYS A 42 11.71 -2.80 7.31
N TYR A 43 12.74 -3.01 8.13
CA TYR A 43 13.41 -1.90 8.83
C TYR A 43 14.08 -0.91 7.88
N LYS A 44 14.72 -1.41 6.82
CA LYS A 44 15.35 -0.56 5.80
C LYS A 44 14.32 0.23 4.99
N THR A 45 13.22 -0.42 4.60
CA THR A 45 12.07 0.24 3.94
C THR A 45 11.48 1.32 4.85
N ALA A 46 11.25 1.00 6.13
CA ALA A 46 10.75 1.96 7.11
C ALA A 46 11.62 3.22 7.16
N LYS A 47 12.94 3.02 7.32
CA LYS A 47 13.89 4.14 7.37
C LYS A 47 13.83 5.01 6.11
N ILE A 48 13.83 4.39 4.92
CA ILE A 48 13.75 5.13 3.65
C ILE A 48 12.44 5.93 3.57
N PHE A 49 11.30 5.33 3.94
CA PHE A 49 10.01 6.04 3.90
C PHE A 49 9.97 7.20 4.91
N GLU A 50 10.49 7.02 6.11
CA GLU A 50 10.56 8.03 7.17
C GLU A 50 11.40 9.25 6.75
N ASP A 51 12.47 9.05 6.00
CA ASP A 51 13.33 10.14 5.51
C ASP A 51 12.53 11.11 4.60
N TYR A 52 11.41 10.67 4.04
CA TYR A 52 10.47 11.48 3.25
C TYR A 52 9.16 11.81 3.98
N GLY A 53 9.06 11.54 5.28
CA GLY A 53 7.83 11.73 6.06
C GLY A 53 6.66 10.82 5.64
N LEU A 54 6.98 9.67 5.03
CA LEU A 54 6.01 8.70 4.53
C LEU A 54 5.88 7.49 5.45
N LYS A 55 4.82 6.70 5.25
CA LYS A 55 4.57 5.42 5.92
C LYS A 55 4.54 4.29 4.89
N ALA A 56 5.14 3.15 5.23
CA ALA A 56 5.15 1.95 4.41
C ALA A 56 4.03 1.00 4.81
N SER A 57 3.51 0.22 3.84
CA SER A 57 2.59 -0.91 4.08
C SER A 57 3.38 -2.21 4.07
N MET A 58 3.32 -2.97 5.16
CA MET A 58 4.02 -4.24 5.34
C MET A 58 3.02 -5.35 5.70
N ASN A 59 3.07 -6.44 4.97
CA ASN A 59 2.12 -7.54 5.09
C ASN A 59 2.85 -8.78 5.61
N ILE A 60 2.43 -9.28 6.75
CA ILE A 60 3.22 -10.17 7.57
C ILE A 60 2.62 -11.57 7.60
N ILE A 61 3.44 -12.59 7.35
CA ILE A 61 3.09 -13.99 7.57
C ILE A 61 3.03 -14.21 9.09
N ALA A 62 1.84 -14.54 9.60
CA ALA A 62 1.62 -14.58 11.05
C ALA A 62 2.53 -15.57 11.79
N SER A 63 2.75 -16.77 11.23
CA SER A 63 3.60 -17.81 11.83
C SER A 63 5.06 -17.79 11.36
N GLY A 64 5.46 -16.87 10.49
CA GLY A 64 6.76 -16.90 9.80
C GLY A 64 7.98 -17.02 10.71
N HIS A 65 7.91 -16.48 11.93
CA HIS A 65 8.97 -16.53 12.95
C HIS A 65 8.91 -17.77 13.86
N LEU A 66 7.77 -18.51 13.85
CA LEU A 66 7.57 -19.67 14.74
C LEU A 66 8.39 -20.88 14.29
N GLU A 67 8.80 -21.71 15.23
CA GLU A 67 9.50 -22.97 14.91
C GLU A 67 8.65 -23.90 14.04
N SER A 68 7.32 -23.85 14.22
CA SER A 68 6.35 -24.63 13.45
C SER A 68 6.15 -24.16 12.00
N PHE A 69 6.73 -23.03 11.60
CA PHE A 69 6.66 -22.58 10.22
C PHE A 69 7.51 -23.47 9.30
N THR A 70 6.85 -24.13 8.36
CA THR A 70 7.49 -25.11 7.47
C THR A 70 7.42 -24.74 6.00
N ASN A 71 6.69 -23.67 5.63
CA ASN A 71 6.53 -23.25 4.22
C ASN A 71 7.68 -22.35 3.74
N GLU A 72 8.90 -22.75 4.06
CA GLU A 72 10.12 -22.07 3.60
C GLU A 72 10.39 -22.35 2.12
N SER A 73 11.03 -21.41 1.46
CA SER A 73 11.54 -21.56 0.09
C SER A 73 12.88 -20.86 -0.05
N GLU A 74 13.56 -21.04 -1.18
CA GLU A 74 14.79 -20.31 -1.48
C GLU A 74 14.61 -18.78 -1.44
N TRP A 75 13.39 -18.30 -1.77
CA TRP A 75 13.02 -16.88 -1.76
C TRP A 75 12.58 -16.38 -0.38
N MET A 76 12.19 -17.28 0.50
CA MET A 76 11.61 -16.95 1.81
C MET A 76 12.17 -17.89 2.89
N PRO A 77 13.48 -17.82 3.19
CA PRO A 77 14.04 -18.55 4.30
C PRO A 77 13.53 -17.98 5.64
N LYS A 78 13.04 -18.82 6.53
CA LYS A 78 12.50 -18.46 7.85
C LYS A 78 13.42 -17.52 8.65
N LYS A 79 14.73 -17.75 8.62
CA LYS A 79 15.72 -16.93 9.31
C LYS A 79 15.73 -15.45 8.94
N LEU A 80 15.09 -15.08 7.82
CA LEU A 80 14.99 -13.69 7.37
C LEU A 80 13.71 -13.01 7.85
N LEU A 81 12.72 -13.80 8.34
CA LEU A 81 11.44 -13.27 8.79
C LEU A 81 11.53 -12.70 10.20
N GLY A 82 10.85 -11.58 10.42
CA GLY A 82 10.78 -10.94 11.74
C GLY A 82 9.66 -11.50 12.59
N ASP A 83 9.61 -11.09 13.85
CA ASP A 83 8.60 -11.46 14.84
C ASP A 83 7.69 -10.29 15.22
N PHE A 84 6.71 -10.53 16.11
CA PHE A 84 5.75 -9.50 16.52
C PHE A 84 6.36 -8.40 17.41
N TYR A 85 7.54 -8.60 17.98
CA TYR A 85 8.28 -7.50 18.60
C TYR A 85 8.76 -6.50 17.54
N ASP A 86 9.26 -7.00 16.41
CA ASP A 86 9.68 -6.16 15.27
C ASP A 86 8.48 -5.40 14.69
N TRP A 87 7.33 -6.09 14.53
CA TRP A 87 6.13 -5.51 13.93
C TRP A 87 5.48 -4.46 14.82
N ASN A 88 5.45 -4.66 16.13
CA ASN A 88 5.00 -3.66 17.10
C ASN A 88 5.92 -2.44 17.11
N ASN A 89 7.23 -2.64 17.01
CA ASN A 89 8.17 -1.52 16.87
C ASN A 89 7.89 -0.70 15.61
N LEU A 90 7.75 -1.33 14.44
CA LEU A 90 7.47 -0.64 13.18
C LEU A 90 6.08 0.04 13.21
N LYS A 91 5.08 -0.62 13.79
CA LYS A 91 3.74 -0.04 13.97
C LYS A 91 3.75 1.18 14.89
N SER A 92 4.50 1.16 15.99
CA SER A 92 4.63 2.32 16.90
C SER A 92 5.27 3.53 16.22
N ARG A 93 6.08 3.30 15.19
CA ARG A 93 6.64 4.34 14.30
C ARG A 93 5.64 4.83 13.24
N GLY A 94 4.45 4.24 13.19
CA GLY A 94 3.33 4.62 12.32
C GLY A 94 3.28 3.90 10.98
N HIS A 95 4.09 2.85 10.75
CA HIS A 95 3.97 2.02 9.57
C HIS A 95 2.74 1.12 9.66
N GLU A 96 2.18 0.78 8.51
CA GLU A 96 1.05 -0.13 8.42
C GLU A 96 1.54 -1.58 8.45
N ILE A 97 1.02 -2.36 9.42
CA ILE A 97 1.32 -3.79 9.56
C ILE A 97 0.01 -4.56 9.38
N MET A 98 -0.07 -5.41 8.36
CA MET A 98 -1.29 -6.10 7.95
C MET A 98 -1.08 -7.61 7.76
N PRO A 99 -2.14 -8.43 7.89
CA PRO A 99 -2.05 -9.88 7.74
C PRO A 99 -1.76 -10.33 6.31
N HIS A 100 -0.87 -11.34 6.19
CA HIS A 100 -0.51 -12.03 4.96
C HIS A 100 -0.63 -13.55 5.09
N SER A 101 -1.73 -14.02 5.65
CA SER A 101 -2.05 -15.40 6.00
C SER A 101 -1.24 -15.98 7.17
N TRP A 102 -1.63 -17.20 7.60
CA TRP A 102 -0.94 -17.91 8.66
C TRP A 102 0.43 -18.46 8.22
N GLU A 103 0.45 -19.19 7.10
CA GLU A 103 1.62 -19.97 6.63
C GLU A 103 2.04 -19.66 5.20
N HIS A 104 1.58 -18.55 4.61
CA HIS A 104 1.84 -18.22 3.22
C HIS A 104 1.41 -19.32 2.21
N LEU A 105 0.30 -20.04 2.51
CA LEU A 105 -0.27 -21.00 1.57
C LEU A 105 -1.07 -20.30 0.45
N ASN A 106 -1.07 -20.90 -0.74
CA ASN A 106 -2.04 -20.49 -1.75
C ASN A 106 -3.43 -20.99 -1.37
N LEU A 107 -4.23 -20.10 -0.75
CA LEU A 107 -5.53 -20.44 -0.18
C LEU A 107 -6.54 -20.96 -1.21
N THR A 108 -6.33 -20.69 -2.51
CA THR A 108 -7.19 -21.21 -3.58
C THR A 108 -6.82 -22.63 -4.04
N LYS A 109 -5.73 -23.18 -3.53
CA LYS A 109 -5.19 -24.49 -3.86
C LYS A 109 -5.41 -25.55 -2.79
N ILE A 110 -6.03 -25.21 -1.68
CA ILE A 110 -6.32 -26.08 -0.54
C ILE A 110 -7.83 -26.17 -0.32
N PRO A 111 -8.33 -27.20 0.39
CA PRO A 111 -9.75 -27.28 0.75
C PRO A 111 -10.24 -26.03 1.45
N ILE A 112 -11.47 -25.62 1.17
CA ILE A 112 -12.02 -24.34 1.67
C ILE A 112 -11.99 -24.22 3.20
N GLU A 113 -12.27 -25.30 3.92
CA GLU A 113 -12.23 -25.30 5.39
C GLU A 113 -10.80 -25.11 5.92
N ASN A 114 -9.78 -25.64 5.22
CA ASN A 114 -8.38 -25.41 5.56
C ASN A 114 -7.99 -23.95 5.28
N ALA A 115 -8.49 -23.37 4.19
CA ALA A 115 -8.26 -21.96 3.87
C ALA A 115 -8.90 -21.06 4.94
N LYS A 116 -10.14 -21.31 5.36
CA LYS A 116 -10.81 -20.57 6.44
C LYS A 116 -10.06 -20.69 7.75
N ASN A 117 -9.63 -21.90 8.12
CA ASN A 117 -8.84 -22.13 9.33
C ASN A 117 -7.49 -21.38 9.31
N ASN A 118 -6.81 -21.36 8.16
CA ASN A 118 -5.57 -20.60 7.98
C ASN A 118 -5.78 -19.08 8.16
N ILE A 119 -6.90 -18.56 7.61
CA ILE A 119 -7.30 -17.17 7.76
C ILE A 119 -7.59 -16.85 9.23
N ASP A 120 -8.40 -17.68 9.89
CA ASP A 120 -8.81 -17.43 11.27
C ASP A 120 -7.63 -17.47 12.24
N LYS A 121 -6.75 -18.46 12.12
CA LYS A 121 -5.49 -18.51 12.88
C LYS A 121 -4.65 -17.25 12.69
N CYS A 122 -4.54 -16.78 11.44
CA CYS A 122 -3.81 -15.56 11.15
C CYS A 122 -4.41 -14.34 11.85
N LEU A 123 -5.72 -14.13 11.73
CA LEU A 123 -6.39 -12.97 12.30
C LEU A 123 -6.40 -13.03 13.84
N GLU A 124 -6.61 -14.20 14.42
CA GLU A 124 -6.52 -14.42 15.87
C GLU A 124 -5.12 -14.12 16.39
N TYR A 125 -4.08 -14.59 15.69
CA TYR A 125 -2.70 -14.34 16.09
C TYR A 125 -2.33 -12.84 16.02
N PHE A 126 -2.81 -12.13 15.00
CA PHE A 126 -2.67 -10.68 14.92
C PHE A 126 -3.39 -9.95 16.06
N ASN A 127 -4.62 -10.35 16.39
CA ASN A 127 -5.36 -9.78 17.51
C ASN A 127 -4.64 -9.94 18.85
N ASN A 128 -3.95 -11.06 19.03
CA ASN A 128 -3.28 -11.39 20.29
C ASN A 128 -1.86 -10.81 20.42
N ASN A 129 -1.20 -10.48 19.30
CA ASN A 129 0.23 -10.16 19.31
C ASN A 129 0.58 -8.80 18.70
N LEU A 130 -0.29 -8.20 17.88
CA LEU A 130 -0.04 -6.87 17.30
C LEU A 130 -0.77 -5.79 18.10
N ASP A 131 -0.02 -4.86 18.66
CA ASP A 131 -0.55 -3.76 19.47
C ASP A 131 -1.59 -2.94 18.69
N ASN A 132 -2.73 -2.65 19.32
CA ASN A 132 -3.82 -1.87 18.74
C ASN A 132 -4.25 -2.38 17.34
N PHE A 133 -4.23 -3.68 17.12
CA PHE A 133 -4.79 -4.28 15.91
C PHE A 133 -6.31 -4.27 15.99
N SER A 134 -6.95 -3.83 14.90
CA SER A 134 -8.40 -3.94 14.71
C SER A 134 -8.67 -4.83 13.52
N GLN A 135 -9.19 -6.03 13.76
CA GLN A 135 -9.50 -6.99 12.69
C GLN A 135 -10.47 -6.38 11.66
N SER A 136 -11.52 -5.71 12.12
CA SER A 136 -12.53 -5.09 11.25
C SER A 136 -11.99 -3.94 10.40
N ASP A 137 -10.87 -3.34 10.80
CA ASP A 137 -10.20 -2.27 10.06
C ASP A 137 -9.01 -2.75 9.23
N SER A 138 -8.65 -4.03 9.36
CA SER A 138 -7.51 -4.61 8.68
C SER A 138 -7.77 -4.87 7.20
N ILE A 139 -6.67 -5.00 6.47
CA ILE A 139 -6.64 -5.41 5.07
C ILE A 139 -5.93 -6.77 5.00
N PHE A 140 -6.63 -7.79 4.51
CA PHE A 140 -6.00 -9.09 4.31
C PHE A 140 -5.34 -9.16 2.94
N ASN A 141 -4.06 -9.45 2.92
CA ASN A 141 -3.25 -9.53 1.72
C ASN A 141 -3.03 -10.99 1.36
N TYR A 142 -3.56 -11.42 0.22
CA TYR A 142 -3.48 -12.82 -0.17
C TYR A 142 -2.07 -13.22 -0.62
N PRO A 143 -1.50 -14.32 -0.10
CA PRO A 143 -0.33 -14.94 -0.69
C PRO A 143 -0.54 -15.22 -2.18
N TYR A 144 0.54 -15.09 -2.97
CA TYR A 144 0.49 -15.24 -4.43
C TYR A 144 -0.51 -14.29 -5.13
N ASN A 145 -1.03 -13.28 -4.41
CA ASN A 145 -2.14 -12.44 -4.86
C ASN A 145 -3.33 -13.27 -5.38
N SER A 146 -3.57 -14.46 -4.83
CA SER A 146 -4.55 -15.42 -5.33
C SER A 146 -5.77 -15.51 -4.42
N SER A 147 -6.94 -15.18 -4.97
CA SER A 147 -8.22 -15.32 -4.27
C SER A 147 -9.30 -15.90 -5.19
N ASN A 148 -10.40 -16.34 -4.59
CA ASN A 148 -11.63 -16.67 -5.28
C ASN A 148 -12.84 -16.09 -4.53
N LYS A 149 -14.01 -16.17 -5.16
CA LYS A 149 -15.23 -15.56 -4.63
C LYS A 149 -15.58 -16.06 -3.23
N GLU A 150 -15.49 -17.36 -2.99
CA GLU A 150 -15.90 -17.99 -1.72
C GLU A 150 -15.01 -17.53 -0.55
N ILE A 151 -13.68 -17.48 -0.78
CA ILE A 151 -12.73 -17.00 0.25
C ILE A 151 -12.90 -15.50 0.46
N ASP A 152 -13.12 -14.71 -0.61
CA ASP A 152 -13.35 -13.27 -0.50
C ASP A 152 -14.61 -12.96 0.32
N GLU A 153 -15.73 -13.65 0.06
CA GLU A 153 -17.00 -13.51 0.81
C GLU A 153 -16.85 -13.88 2.28
N TYR A 154 -16.01 -14.87 2.58
CA TYR A 154 -15.70 -15.25 3.96
C TYR A 154 -14.88 -14.14 4.67
N LEU A 155 -13.81 -13.67 4.03
CA LEU A 155 -12.91 -12.68 4.61
C LEU A 155 -13.56 -11.30 4.76
N LEU A 156 -14.33 -10.85 3.78
CA LEU A 156 -14.96 -9.52 3.81
C LEU A 156 -16.02 -9.35 4.90
N LYS A 157 -16.45 -10.44 5.55
CA LYS A 157 -17.24 -10.39 6.78
C LYS A 157 -16.41 -10.08 8.03
N LYS A 158 -15.09 -10.20 7.94
CA LYS A 158 -14.15 -10.13 9.06
C LYS A 158 -13.20 -8.94 8.99
N VAL A 159 -12.86 -8.49 7.77
CA VAL A 159 -11.88 -7.43 7.52
C VAL A 159 -12.47 -6.32 6.65
N LYS A 160 -11.86 -5.15 6.64
CA LYS A 160 -12.28 -3.98 5.85
C LYS A 160 -12.14 -4.21 4.35
N ALA A 161 -11.03 -4.81 3.94
CA ALA A 161 -10.71 -5.04 2.53
C ALA A 161 -9.82 -6.27 2.35
N VAL A 162 -9.79 -6.78 1.13
CA VAL A 162 -8.83 -7.81 0.69
C VAL A 162 -8.02 -7.29 -0.50
N ARG A 163 -6.71 -7.59 -0.54
CA ARG A 163 -5.83 -7.28 -1.66
C ARG A 163 -5.50 -8.57 -2.42
N THR A 164 -5.77 -8.56 -3.73
CA THR A 164 -5.59 -9.71 -4.63
C THR A 164 -5.02 -9.27 -5.98
N ALA A 165 -4.77 -10.20 -6.91
CA ALA A 165 -4.22 -9.86 -8.23
C ALA A 165 -5.11 -8.89 -9.02
N GLY A 166 -4.49 -7.88 -9.61
CA GLY A 166 -5.19 -6.88 -10.42
C GLY A 166 -6.04 -7.49 -11.53
N ARG A 167 -5.58 -8.56 -12.17
CA ARG A 167 -6.35 -9.30 -13.21
C ARG A 167 -7.71 -9.82 -12.73
N LEU A 168 -7.87 -10.07 -11.42
CA LEU A 168 -9.11 -10.58 -10.84
C LEU A 168 -10.14 -9.46 -10.56
N VAL A 169 -9.69 -8.20 -10.45
CA VAL A 169 -10.50 -7.08 -9.96
C VAL A 169 -10.56 -5.93 -10.95
N LEU A 170 -9.44 -5.58 -11.57
CA LEU A 170 -9.28 -4.33 -12.31
C LEU A 170 -9.70 -4.44 -13.79
N LYS A 171 -10.07 -5.63 -14.26
CA LYS A 171 -10.34 -5.88 -15.69
C LYS A 171 -9.14 -5.41 -16.54
N ASN A 172 -9.32 -4.34 -17.34
CA ASN A 172 -8.29 -3.78 -18.21
C ASN A 172 -7.61 -2.53 -17.64
N ASN A 173 -7.96 -2.13 -16.40
CA ASN A 173 -7.40 -0.94 -15.78
C ASN A 173 -6.08 -1.24 -15.06
N LEU A 174 -5.20 -0.26 -15.02
CA LEU A 174 -3.94 -0.33 -14.28
C LEU A 174 -4.13 -0.11 -12.77
N SER A 175 -5.10 0.73 -12.39
CA SER A 175 -5.34 1.21 -11.04
C SER A 175 -6.76 0.91 -10.56
N ASN A 176 -6.92 0.81 -9.25
CA ASN A 176 -8.23 0.83 -8.61
C ASN A 176 -8.87 2.21 -8.77
N LYS A 177 -10.20 2.26 -8.75
CA LYS A 177 -10.89 3.52 -8.48
C LYS A 177 -10.62 3.93 -7.03
N ILE A 178 -10.55 5.22 -6.75
CA ILE A 178 -10.54 5.71 -5.38
C ILE A 178 -11.92 5.39 -4.79
N PRO A 179 -12.00 4.59 -3.71
CA PRO A 179 -13.28 4.09 -3.24
C PRO A 179 -14.06 5.19 -2.49
N ASN A 180 -15.36 5.32 -2.81
CA ASN A 180 -16.29 6.12 -2.03
C ASN A 180 -16.72 5.36 -0.75
N GLU A 181 -16.93 4.05 -0.87
CA GLU A 181 -17.18 3.15 0.26
C GLU A 181 -15.86 2.61 0.78
N LYS A 182 -15.75 2.45 2.10
CA LYS A 182 -14.48 2.17 2.76
C LYS A 182 -14.40 0.81 3.43
N LYS A 183 -15.30 -0.12 3.08
CA LYS A 183 -15.33 -1.50 3.57
C LYS A 183 -15.87 -2.46 2.51
N ASN A 184 -15.65 -3.75 2.73
CA ASN A 184 -16.00 -4.84 1.80
C ASN A 184 -15.33 -4.68 0.42
N LEU A 185 -14.11 -4.18 0.39
CA LEU A 185 -13.42 -3.84 -0.85
C LEU A 185 -12.50 -4.98 -1.30
N ARG A 186 -12.52 -5.23 -2.61
CA ARG A 186 -11.52 -6.04 -3.29
C ARG A 186 -10.55 -5.12 -4.03
N LEU A 187 -9.31 -5.07 -3.59
CA LEU A 187 -8.28 -4.21 -4.13
C LEU A 187 -7.34 -5.00 -5.04
N GLY A 188 -7.19 -4.54 -6.26
CA GLY A 188 -6.28 -5.13 -7.23
C GLY A 188 -4.87 -4.58 -7.08
N THR A 189 -3.88 -5.47 -7.12
CA THR A 189 -2.46 -5.13 -7.08
C THR A 189 -1.69 -5.75 -8.24
N TRP A 190 -0.52 -5.20 -8.53
CA TRP A 190 0.42 -5.71 -9.51
C TRP A 190 1.78 -5.94 -8.86
N GLY A 191 2.41 -7.07 -9.18
CA GLY A 191 3.76 -7.41 -8.74
C GLY A 191 4.50 -8.12 -9.86
N TYR A 192 5.82 -8.15 -9.78
CA TYR A 192 6.69 -8.79 -10.75
C TYR A 192 7.99 -9.27 -10.09
N GLY A 193 8.57 -10.35 -10.60
CA GLY A 193 9.81 -10.95 -10.16
C GLY A 193 10.09 -12.25 -10.94
N PRO A 194 11.14 -12.99 -10.60
CA PRO A 194 12.13 -12.66 -9.56
C PRO A 194 13.09 -11.53 -9.95
N ASP A 195 13.28 -11.27 -11.24
CA ASP A 195 14.24 -10.27 -11.76
C ASP A 195 13.56 -9.00 -12.25
N LYS A 196 14.34 -7.91 -12.38
CA LYS A 196 13.90 -6.63 -13.01
C LYS A 196 12.74 -5.93 -12.30
N SER A 197 12.62 -6.11 -10.98
CA SER A 197 11.56 -5.49 -10.20
C SER A 197 11.61 -3.96 -10.22
N ASP A 198 12.80 -3.36 -10.15
CA ASP A 198 12.98 -1.90 -10.29
C ASP A 198 12.43 -1.39 -11.63
N ALA A 199 12.74 -2.07 -12.72
CA ALA A 199 12.28 -1.69 -14.05
C ALA A 199 10.75 -1.85 -14.22
N PHE A 200 10.18 -2.87 -13.60
CA PHE A 200 8.73 -3.08 -13.57
C PHE A 200 8.01 -1.98 -12.78
N VAL A 201 8.51 -1.65 -11.60
CA VAL A 201 7.97 -0.57 -10.75
C VAL A 201 8.05 0.76 -11.49
N GLU A 202 9.22 1.09 -12.05
CA GLU A 202 9.45 2.32 -12.82
C GLU A 202 8.45 2.44 -13.99
N LYS A 203 8.31 1.39 -14.79
CA LYS A 203 7.38 1.36 -15.94
C LYS A 203 5.92 1.52 -15.48
N SER A 204 5.54 0.82 -14.41
CA SER A 204 4.17 0.85 -13.87
C SER A 204 3.79 2.23 -13.36
N ILE A 205 4.67 2.86 -12.58
CA ILE A 205 4.46 4.20 -12.04
C ILE A 205 4.45 5.24 -13.16
N ASN A 206 5.39 5.20 -14.09
CA ASN A 206 5.43 6.15 -15.21
C ASN A 206 4.19 6.05 -16.10
N ARG A 207 3.64 4.84 -16.29
CA ARG A 207 2.36 4.66 -16.99
C ARG A 207 1.19 5.21 -16.18
N PHE A 208 1.19 4.98 -14.87
CA PHE A 208 0.14 5.45 -13.97
C PHE A 208 0.10 6.98 -13.91
N LEU A 209 1.23 7.65 -13.78
CA LEU A 209 1.31 9.12 -13.75
C LEU A 209 0.83 9.81 -15.05
N LYS A 210 0.73 9.06 -16.15
CA LYS A 210 0.18 9.52 -17.44
C LYS A 210 -1.29 9.18 -17.64
N SER A 211 -1.93 8.53 -16.67
CA SER A 211 -3.35 8.16 -16.72
C SER A 211 -4.24 9.23 -16.11
N ASP A 212 -5.55 9.01 -16.16
CA ASP A 212 -6.56 9.89 -15.55
C ASP A 212 -6.60 9.80 -14.01
N GLY A 213 -5.69 9.03 -13.40
CA GLY A 213 -5.58 8.89 -11.96
C GLY A 213 -6.16 7.59 -11.41
N GLY A 214 -6.54 7.64 -10.14
CA GLY A 214 -7.01 6.49 -9.38
C GLY A 214 -6.02 6.05 -8.29
N TRP A 215 -5.98 4.75 -7.98
CA TRP A 215 -5.15 4.21 -6.92
C TRP A 215 -4.36 2.99 -7.40
N LEU A 216 -3.08 3.18 -7.66
CA LEU A 216 -2.15 2.09 -8.01
C LEU A 216 -1.60 1.46 -6.74
N ILE A 217 -1.74 0.14 -6.63
CA ILE A 217 -1.11 -0.68 -5.58
C ILE A 217 -0.10 -1.59 -6.25
N LEU A 218 1.15 -1.58 -5.77
CA LEU A 218 2.20 -2.46 -6.23
C LEU A 218 2.60 -3.42 -5.09
N THR A 219 2.56 -4.72 -5.37
CA THR A 219 3.10 -5.77 -4.49
C THR A 219 4.59 -5.86 -4.69
N LEU A 220 5.32 -5.72 -3.60
CA LEU A 220 6.76 -5.83 -3.48
C LEU A 220 7.06 -6.84 -2.37
N HIS A 221 8.32 -7.22 -2.18
CA HIS A 221 8.70 -8.14 -1.10
C HIS A 221 9.85 -7.55 -0.28
N GLY A 222 11.07 -7.98 -0.54
CA GLY A 222 12.23 -7.47 0.17
C GLY A 222 13.01 -6.39 -0.58
N LEU A 223 14.14 -6.04 -0.03
CA LEU A 223 15.11 -5.11 -0.63
C LEU A 223 16.44 -5.82 -0.88
N ASP A 224 17.13 -5.35 -1.91
CA ASP A 224 18.48 -5.75 -2.33
C ASP A 224 18.54 -7.25 -2.71
N ASN A 225 18.77 -8.15 -1.77
CA ASN A 225 18.90 -9.59 -2.00
C ASN A 225 17.96 -10.44 -1.13
N GLU A 226 16.89 -9.86 -0.57
CA GLU A 226 15.90 -10.58 0.23
C GLU A 226 14.57 -10.70 -0.51
N GLY A 227 14.00 -11.90 -0.53
CA GLY A 227 12.67 -12.17 -1.08
C GLY A 227 12.62 -12.41 -2.59
N TRP A 228 11.41 -12.60 -3.10
CA TRP A 228 11.14 -12.82 -4.52
C TRP A 228 11.01 -11.49 -5.25
N GLY A 229 11.95 -11.20 -6.14
CA GLY A 229 11.96 -9.94 -6.89
C GLY A 229 12.19 -8.72 -6.01
N PRO A 230 13.32 -8.66 -5.26
CA PRO A 230 13.63 -7.55 -4.39
C PRO A 230 13.83 -6.25 -5.17
N LEU A 231 13.47 -5.13 -4.57
CA LEU A 231 13.86 -3.82 -5.07
C LEU A 231 15.30 -3.48 -4.61
N SER A 232 16.03 -2.74 -5.43
CA SER A 232 17.22 -2.05 -4.96
C SER A 232 16.83 -0.95 -3.97
N SER A 233 17.44 -0.94 -2.79
CA SER A 233 17.18 0.10 -1.79
C SER A 233 17.57 1.50 -2.29
N ASN A 234 18.64 1.60 -3.09
CA ASN A 234 19.04 2.86 -3.73
C ASN A 234 18.03 3.31 -4.80
N TYR A 235 17.39 2.36 -5.50
CA TYR A 235 16.31 2.69 -6.43
C TYR A 235 15.08 3.21 -5.66
N LEU A 236 14.67 2.53 -4.59
CA LEU A 236 13.53 2.93 -3.77
C LEU A 236 13.69 4.34 -3.20
N ASP A 237 14.86 4.66 -2.69
CA ASP A 237 15.20 5.99 -2.16
C ASP A 237 15.04 7.07 -3.24
N LYS A 238 15.68 6.91 -4.40
CA LYS A 238 15.57 7.84 -5.54
C LYS A 238 14.14 7.96 -6.09
N LEU A 239 13.40 6.84 -6.07
CA LEU A 239 12.00 6.81 -6.48
C LEU A 239 11.14 7.70 -5.59
N LEU A 240 11.27 7.58 -4.27
CA LEU A 240 10.50 8.38 -3.32
C LEU A 240 10.89 9.86 -3.41
N ASP A 241 12.19 10.20 -3.49
CA ASP A 241 12.64 11.57 -3.68
C ASP A 241 12.00 12.24 -4.91
N ARG A 242 11.87 11.50 -5.99
CA ARG A 242 11.23 11.98 -7.22
C ARG A 242 9.71 12.13 -7.06
N LEU A 243 9.06 11.13 -6.46
CA LEU A 243 7.59 11.04 -6.43
C LEU A 243 6.95 12.04 -5.46
N ILE A 244 7.60 12.39 -4.35
CA ILE A 244 7.07 13.40 -3.41
C ILE A 244 6.97 14.80 -4.03
N LYS A 245 7.67 15.04 -5.16
CA LYS A 245 7.65 16.30 -5.91
C LYS A 245 6.49 16.39 -6.92
N VAL A 246 5.72 15.31 -7.09
CA VAL A 246 4.58 15.26 -8.03
C VAL A 246 3.32 15.77 -7.35
N ASN A 247 2.87 16.95 -7.66
CA ASN A 247 1.82 17.69 -6.94
C ASN A 247 0.45 16.99 -6.88
N TYR A 248 0.09 16.21 -7.90
CA TYR A 248 -1.18 15.50 -8.00
C TYR A 248 -1.12 14.05 -7.48
N LEU A 249 0.04 13.60 -6.98
CA LEU A 249 0.26 12.26 -6.43
C LEU A 249 0.34 12.30 -4.90
N LYS A 250 -0.27 11.30 -4.25
CA LYS A 250 -0.04 10.98 -2.84
C LYS A 250 0.42 9.54 -2.70
N ILE A 251 1.53 9.35 -1.98
CA ILE A 251 2.01 8.04 -1.55
C ILE A 251 1.37 7.78 -0.19
N LYS A 252 0.59 6.70 -0.08
CA LYS A 252 -0.23 6.37 1.10
C LYS A 252 -0.19 4.87 1.38
N THR A 253 -0.37 4.49 2.64
CA THR A 253 -0.69 3.11 3.00
C THR A 253 -2.09 2.74 2.51
N ILE A 254 -2.43 1.45 2.51
CA ILE A 254 -3.78 1.03 2.10
C ILE A 254 -4.81 1.57 3.09
N GLY A 255 -4.54 1.45 4.39
CA GLY A 255 -5.42 1.96 5.44
C GLY A 255 -5.65 3.47 5.33
N ASP A 256 -4.59 4.25 5.08
CA ASP A 256 -4.69 5.72 4.93
C ASP A 256 -5.58 6.17 3.76
N VAL A 257 -5.72 5.36 2.71
CA VAL A 257 -6.65 5.65 1.61
C VAL A 257 -8.08 5.26 1.99
N LEU A 258 -8.23 4.32 2.93
CA LEU A 258 -9.51 3.77 3.40
C LEU A 258 -10.08 4.43 4.67
N ILE A 259 -9.46 5.49 5.17
CA ILE A 259 -9.94 6.28 6.34
C ILE A 259 -11.09 7.23 5.99
#